data_750c17f8fa472c14639030de8462483e
#
_entry.id   750c17f8fa472c14639030de8462483e
#
_cell.length_a   1.000
_cell.length_b   1.000
_cell.length_c   1.000
_cell.angle_alpha   90.00
_cell.angle_beta   90.00
_cell.angle_gamma   90.00
#
_symmetry.space_group_name_H-M   'P 1'
#
loop_
_entity.id
_entity.type
_entity.pdbx_description
1 polymer ?
#
loop_
_entity_poly.entity_id
_entity_poly.type
_entity_poly.pdbx_seq_one_letter_code
_entity_poly.pdbx_strand_id
1 'polypeptide(L)'
;MATKLYPIGMQTFSEIREEDFLYVDKTEYIYRMTHTSGKYFFLARPRRFGKSLLVSTMQSYFEGKKELFKGLVIDKLEKEWMEYPVLHFDMSGGKHMEPEQLELYLGYILEDQEKKWGINEPRIGANNRLIDLINTAYEKSGKQVVVLIDEYDAPMLDVAHEKEQLDVLRNIMRNFFSPLKYSEAKLRFVFLTGITKFSQVSIFSELNNITNVSMDDEYAGICGITKEELLENMSDDINMLADALGYSREMMIAKLKENCDGYHFSKKSPDVFNPYSLLNCFSKKELGAFWFCSGTPTYLINMLRQFGVLPTEIAPTEAVSSSFNAPTENMKTITPLLYQSGYVTIKEYDPETRIYTLDIPNKEIKVGLFDNLLPNYVDGVSAERGNVAIAKMALLIGKRNMDGALHLLQDFLGTVPYCNVTNYEGHYQQMLFIIFTLLTNYLVDVEVHTPRGRVDIVLLTKTDLYVVELKLNKSAQAAMQQINLKNYRQRFALCGLPITKVGINFDSTQGTIEDWVIEA
;
A
#
# COMPACT_ATOMS: atom_id res chain seq x y z
N MET A 1 3.97 -30.88 -0.88
CA MET A 1 2.92 -30.39 0.03
C MET A 1 3.46 -29.13 0.67
N ALA A 2 2.64 -28.08 0.86
CA ALA A 2 3.07 -26.98 1.70
C ALA A 2 3.52 -27.56 3.02
N THR A 3 4.72 -27.27 3.46
CA THR A 3 5.27 -27.84 4.68
C THR A 3 4.59 -27.23 5.91
N LYS A 4 4.02 -26.03 5.79
CA LYS A 4 3.31 -25.29 6.86
C LYS A 4 2.08 -24.57 6.32
N LEU A 5 1.09 -24.37 7.16
CA LEU A 5 -0.08 -23.55 6.86
C LEU A 5 0.28 -22.07 6.84
N TYR A 6 -0.42 -21.28 6.01
CA TYR A 6 -0.20 -19.83 5.93
C TYR A 6 -1.06 -19.10 6.95
N PRO A 7 -0.48 -18.18 7.76
CA PRO A 7 -1.22 -17.41 8.77
C PRO A 7 -1.95 -16.22 8.13
N ILE A 8 -2.82 -16.48 7.14
CA ILE A 8 -3.54 -15.43 6.42
C ILE A 8 -4.53 -14.75 7.36
N GLY A 9 -4.29 -13.47 7.68
CA GLY A 9 -5.13 -12.70 8.59
C GLY A 9 -4.84 -12.92 10.07
N MET A 10 -3.92 -13.80 10.43
CA MET A 10 -3.49 -14.01 11.83
C MET A 10 -2.47 -12.94 12.24
N GLN A 11 -2.64 -12.40 13.44
CA GLN A 11 -1.80 -11.34 13.99
C GLN A 11 -1.12 -11.76 15.30
N THR A 12 -1.51 -12.89 15.87
CA THR A 12 -1.05 -13.37 17.17
C THR A 12 0.17 -14.26 17.00
N PHE A 13 1.34 -13.76 17.40
CA PHE A 13 2.61 -14.48 17.27
C PHE A 13 2.62 -15.82 18.01
N SER A 14 2.09 -15.87 19.24
CA SER A 14 2.02 -17.11 20.02
C SER A 14 1.24 -18.21 19.30
N GLU A 15 0.06 -17.89 18.75
CA GLU A 15 -0.77 -18.83 18.00
C GLU A 15 -0.03 -19.36 16.75
N ILE A 16 0.63 -18.46 15.99
CA ILE A 16 1.42 -18.84 14.80
C ILE A 16 2.54 -19.82 15.18
N ARG A 17 3.20 -19.62 16.33
CA ARG A 17 4.30 -20.46 16.77
C ARG A 17 3.86 -21.77 17.41
N GLU A 18 2.79 -21.75 18.20
CA GLU A 18 2.24 -22.91 18.90
C GLU A 18 1.58 -23.91 17.93
N GLU A 19 0.91 -23.40 16.87
CA GLU A 19 0.26 -24.21 15.84
C GLU A 19 1.14 -24.47 14.61
N ASP A 20 2.42 -24.10 14.67
CA ASP A 20 3.44 -24.34 13.62
C ASP A 20 3.08 -23.79 12.23
N PHE A 21 2.43 -22.63 12.18
CA PHE A 21 2.22 -21.90 10.93
C PHE A 21 3.54 -21.36 10.36
N LEU A 22 3.52 -20.98 9.08
CA LEU A 22 4.64 -20.32 8.44
C LEU A 22 4.91 -18.96 9.14
N TYR A 23 6.13 -18.77 9.61
CA TYR A 23 6.58 -17.51 10.17
C TYR A 23 7.88 -17.07 9.48
N VAL A 24 7.85 -15.89 8.84
CA VAL A 24 9.06 -15.26 8.29
C VAL A 24 9.72 -14.46 9.39
N ASP A 25 10.93 -14.86 9.75
CA ASP A 25 11.63 -14.36 10.95
C ASP A 25 12.08 -12.90 10.78
N LYS A 26 11.51 -12.02 11.59
CA LYS A 26 11.87 -10.59 11.70
C LYS A 26 12.47 -10.25 13.07
N THR A 27 12.80 -11.24 13.87
CA THR A 27 13.18 -11.03 15.27
C THR A 27 14.55 -10.36 15.44
N GLU A 28 15.41 -10.42 14.43
CA GLU A 28 16.67 -9.66 14.43
C GLU A 28 16.44 -8.14 14.52
N TYR A 29 15.41 -7.62 13.85
CA TYR A 29 15.05 -6.20 13.94
C TYR A 29 14.56 -5.83 15.34
N ILE A 30 13.81 -6.73 16.02
CA ILE A 30 13.38 -6.53 17.40
C ILE A 30 14.60 -6.44 18.31
N TYR A 31 15.54 -7.39 18.18
CA TYR A 31 16.77 -7.39 18.96
C TYR A 31 17.56 -6.09 18.78
N ARG A 32 17.81 -5.67 17.55
CA ARG A 32 18.50 -4.43 17.25
C ARG A 32 17.81 -3.21 17.88
N MET A 33 16.48 -3.10 17.72
CA MET A 33 15.69 -1.99 18.26
C MET A 33 15.71 -1.92 19.77
N THR A 34 15.67 -3.06 20.45
CA THR A 34 15.62 -3.14 21.92
C THR A 34 16.98 -3.01 22.60
N HIS A 35 18.09 -3.14 21.82
CA HIS A 35 19.48 -3.05 22.29
C HIS A 35 20.16 -1.74 21.87
N THR A 36 19.40 -0.67 21.73
CA THR A 36 19.90 0.70 21.52
C THR A 36 19.61 1.57 22.73
N SER A 37 20.14 2.80 22.75
CA SER A 37 19.83 3.80 23.76
C SER A 37 18.43 4.44 23.60
N GLY A 38 17.78 4.21 22.44
CA GLY A 38 16.43 4.72 22.17
C GLY A 38 15.37 3.97 22.99
N LYS A 39 14.35 4.70 23.44
CA LYS A 39 13.21 4.12 24.14
C LYS A 39 11.91 4.21 23.33
N TYR A 40 11.79 5.21 22.48
CA TYR A 40 10.57 5.51 21.74
C TYR A 40 10.78 5.31 20.26
N PHE A 41 10.00 4.42 19.66
CA PHE A 41 10.11 4.09 18.24
C PHE A 41 8.76 4.23 17.55
N PHE A 42 8.80 4.69 16.31
CA PHE A 42 7.65 4.84 15.44
C PHE A 42 7.91 4.15 14.10
N LEU A 43 6.95 3.33 13.65
CA LEU A 43 6.97 2.65 12.37
C LEU A 43 5.66 2.85 11.61
N ALA A 44 5.71 3.51 10.45
CA ALA A 44 4.61 3.53 9.50
C ALA A 44 4.86 2.52 8.38
N ARG A 45 3.84 1.74 8.04
CA ARG A 45 3.81 0.82 6.88
C ARG A 45 2.38 0.76 6.34
N PRO A 46 2.19 0.50 5.05
CA PRO A 46 0.86 0.29 4.49
C PRO A 46 0.09 -0.83 5.21
N ARG A 47 -1.20 -0.92 4.97
CA ARG A 47 -2.03 -2.02 5.48
C ARG A 47 -1.49 -3.37 5.00
N ARG A 48 -1.71 -4.44 5.80
CA ARG A 48 -1.39 -5.83 5.45
C ARG A 48 0.11 -6.14 5.30
N PHE A 49 1.01 -5.32 5.86
CA PHE A 49 2.46 -5.56 5.87
C PHE A 49 2.97 -6.30 7.12
N GLY A 50 2.11 -6.70 8.04
CA GLY A 50 2.50 -7.47 9.22
C GLY A 50 2.87 -6.62 10.45
N LYS A 51 2.41 -5.35 10.52
CA LYS A 51 2.63 -4.47 11.68
C LYS A 51 2.11 -5.06 12.99
N SER A 52 0.86 -5.50 13.02
CA SER A 52 0.23 -6.07 14.22
C SER A 52 0.89 -7.38 14.66
N LEU A 53 1.36 -8.21 13.71
CA LEU A 53 2.17 -9.39 14.00
C LEU A 53 3.51 -8.98 14.64
N LEU A 54 4.17 -7.93 14.15
CA LEU A 54 5.39 -7.40 14.75
C LEU A 54 5.15 -6.93 16.20
N VAL A 55 4.03 -6.20 16.45
CA VAL A 55 3.63 -5.78 17.80
C VAL A 55 3.39 -6.99 18.71
N SER A 56 2.67 -8.00 18.25
CA SER A 56 2.43 -9.24 19.00
C SER A 56 3.72 -10.03 19.27
N THR A 57 4.67 -10.01 18.32
CA THR A 57 6.00 -10.60 18.51
C THR A 57 6.79 -9.86 19.59
N MET A 58 6.79 -8.51 19.55
CA MET A 58 7.42 -7.67 20.59
C MET A 58 6.77 -7.90 21.96
N GLN A 59 5.44 -8.02 22.01
CA GLN A 59 4.74 -8.34 23.25
C GLN A 59 5.24 -9.65 23.85
N SER A 60 5.28 -10.72 23.06
CA SER A 60 5.76 -12.03 23.51
C SER A 60 7.23 -12.00 23.93
N TYR A 61 8.06 -11.21 23.25
CA TYR A 61 9.47 -11.00 23.61
C TYR A 61 9.62 -10.32 24.98
N PHE A 62 8.92 -9.22 25.21
CA PHE A 62 8.99 -8.50 26.48
C PHE A 62 8.27 -9.21 27.62
N GLU A 63 7.29 -10.07 27.35
CA GLU A 63 6.69 -10.97 28.34
C GLU A 63 7.60 -12.17 28.69
N GLY A 64 8.82 -12.24 28.12
CA GLY A 64 9.79 -13.29 28.44
C GLY A 64 9.43 -14.69 27.93
N LYS A 65 8.55 -14.83 26.94
CA LYS A 65 8.06 -16.11 26.40
C LYS A 65 9.09 -16.77 25.48
N LYS A 66 10.27 -17.07 26.02
CA LYS A 66 11.43 -17.60 25.29
C LYS A 66 11.09 -18.79 24.38
N GLU A 67 10.25 -19.71 24.82
CA GLU A 67 9.93 -20.94 24.08
C GLU A 67 9.32 -20.67 22.69
N LEU A 68 8.59 -19.56 22.53
CA LEU A 68 8.01 -19.16 21.25
C LEU A 68 9.08 -18.74 20.23
N PHE A 69 10.25 -18.34 20.69
CA PHE A 69 11.36 -17.83 19.85
C PHE A 69 12.38 -18.91 19.48
N LYS A 70 12.19 -20.13 19.97
CA LYS A 70 13.10 -21.24 19.69
C LYS A 70 13.32 -21.42 18.19
N GLY A 71 14.60 -21.41 17.79
CA GLY A 71 15.02 -21.57 16.40
C GLY A 71 14.99 -20.28 15.56
N LEU A 72 14.48 -19.17 16.08
CA LEU A 72 14.54 -17.85 15.44
C LEU A 72 15.90 -17.17 15.70
N VAL A 73 16.19 -16.13 14.93
CA VAL A 73 17.49 -15.42 15.02
C VAL A 73 17.70 -14.84 16.42
N ILE A 74 16.68 -14.27 17.03
CA ILE A 74 16.75 -13.66 18.37
C ILE A 74 17.10 -14.68 19.46
N ASP A 75 16.74 -15.95 19.30
CA ASP A 75 17.07 -17.03 20.27
C ASP A 75 18.60 -17.20 20.42
N LYS A 76 19.35 -16.90 19.34
CA LYS A 76 20.83 -16.95 19.35
C LYS A 76 21.43 -15.66 19.87
N LEU A 77 20.78 -14.52 19.67
CA LEU A 77 21.28 -13.20 20.01
C LEU A 77 20.99 -12.84 21.47
N GLU A 78 19.75 -13.10 21.93
CA GLU A 78 19.31 -12.74 23.28
C GLU A 78 19.87 -13.72 24.33
N LYS A 79 20.52 -13.16 25.34
CA LYS A 79 21.10 -13.95 26.43
C LYS A 79 20.26 -13.86 27.72
N GLU A 80 19.62 -12.71 27.92
CA GLU A 80 18.88 -12.40 29.13
C GLU A 80 17.41 -12.19 28.82
N TRP A 81 16.63 -13.26 28.77
CA TRP A 81 15.18 -13.22 28.53
C TRP A 81 14.46 -12.57 29.71
N MET A 82 14.59 -11.25 29.79
CA MET A 82 13.98 -10.46 30.86
C MET A 82 12.47 -10.29 30.62
N GLU A 83 11.67 -10.62 31.62
CA GLU A 83 10.24 -10.34 31.61
C GLU A 83 9.97 -8.91 32.06
N TYR A 84 9.15 -8.18 31.30
CA TYR A 84 8.69 -6.81 31.60
C TYR A 84 7.16 -6.75 31.60
N PRO A 85 6.56 -5.84 32.40
CA PRO A 85 5.13 -5.55 32.29
C PRO A 85 4.85 -4.90 30.93
N VAL A 86 3.94 -5.49 30.14
CA VAL A 86 3.56 -4.99 28.82
C VAL A 86 2.15 -4.46 28.85
N LEU A 87 1.99 -3.22 28.44
CA LEU A 87 0.71 -2.57 28.14
C LEU A 87 0.56 -2.49 26.63
N HIS A 88 -0.40 -3.21 26.07
CA HIS A 88 -0.67 -3.23 24.63
C HIS A 88 -2.03 -2.59 24.36
N PHE A 89 -2.07 -1.61 23.45
CA PHE A 89 -3.24 -0.88 23.02
C PHE A 89 -3.40 -1.00 21.51
N ASP A 90 -4.49 -1.59 21.05
CA ASP A 90 -4.90 -1.62 19.65
C ASP A 90 -5.94 -0.52 19.44
N MET A 91 -5.66 0.44 18.55
CA MET A 91 -6.54 1.57 18.27
C MET A 91 -7.51 1.32 17.11
N SER A 92 -7.52 0.10 16.53
CA SER A 92 -8.35 -0.25 15.36
C SER A 92 -9.78 -0.70 15.70
N GLY A 93 -10.11 -0.83 16.98
CA GLY A 93 -11.29 -1.57 17.48
C GLY A 93 -12.66 -0.92 17.25
N GLY A 94 -12.79 0.09 16.40
CA GLY A 94 -14.09 0.70 16.09
C GLY A 94 -13.99 1.84 15.09
N LYS A 95 -15.15 2.35 14.65
CA LYS A 95 -15.23 3.59 13.90
C LYS A 95 -15.49 4.73 14.88
N HIS A 96 -14.62 5.72 14.89
CA HIS A 96 -14.66 6.84 15.83
C HIS A 96 -14.99 8.12 15.07
N MET A 97 -16.26 8.29 14.68
CA MET A 97 -16.72 9.48 13.96
C MET A 97 -16.95 10.67 14.91
N GLU A 98 -17.24 10.41 16.19
CA GLU A 98 -17.57 11.40 17.19
C GLU A 98 -16.60 11.33 18.39
N PRO A 99 -16.29 12.48 19.04
CA PRO A 99 -15.38 12.55 20.18
C PRO A 99 -15.75 11.61 21.33
N GLU A 100 -17.04 11.52 21.64
CA GLU A 100 -17.57 10.67 22.72
C GLU A 100 -17.33 9.18 22.45
N GLN A 101 -17.40 8.76 21.18
CA GLN A 101 -17.13 7.36 20.78
C GLN A 101 -15.65 7.04 21.00
N LEU A 102 -14.74 7.96 20.64
CA LEU A 102 -13.32 7.77 20.89
C LEU A 102 -13.01 7.71 22.41
N GLU A 103 -13.58 8.62 23.21
CA GLU A 103 -13.38 8.60 24.65
C GLU A 103 -13.89 7.32 25.31
N LEU A 104 -15.07 6.82 24.89
CA LEU A 104 -15.59 5.53 25.34
C LEU A 104 -14.66 4.38 24.96
N TYR A 105 -14.15 4.37 23.73
CA TYR A 105 -13.24 3.33 23.27
C TYR A 105 -11.93 3.34 24.06
N LEU A 106 -11.33 4.51 24.28
CA LEU A 106 -10.16 4.66 25.15
C LEU A 106 -10.45 4.14 26.56
N GLY A 107 -11.67 4.35 27.05
CA GLY A 107 -12.15 3.79 28.29
C GLY A 107 -12.10 2.25 28.32
N TYR A 108 -12.57 1.59 27.26
CA TYR A 108 -12.58 0.12 27.16
C TYR A 108 -11.18 -0.50 27.12
N ILE A 109 -10.29 0.02 26.26
CA ILE A 109 -8.93 -0.53 26.14
C ILE A 109 -8.13 -0.36 27.44
N LEU A 110 -8.40 0.71 28.19
CA LEU A 110 -7.79 0.91 29.51
C LEU A 110 -8.37 -0.06 30.54
N GLU A 111 -9.68 -0.26 30.56
CA GLU A 111 -10.36 -1.14 31.51
C GLU A 111 -9.83 -2.57 31.49
N ASP A 112 -9.56 -3.11 30.30
CA ASP A 112 -8.99 -4.45 30.16
C ASP A 112 -7.60 -4.55 30.77
N GLN A 113 -6.75 -3.53 30.58
CA GLN A 113 -5.44 -3.47 31.21
C GLN A 113 -5.54 -3.23 32.72
N GLU A 114 -6.45 -2.38 33.17
CA GLU A 114 -6.70 -2.10 34.61
C GLU A 114 -7.13 -3.36 35.34
N LYS A 115 -8.03 -4.18 34.77
CA LYS A 115 -8.41 -5.48 35.30
C LYS A 115 -7.21 -6.41 35.47
N LYS A 116 -6.35 -6.50 34.44
CA LYS A 116 -5.11 -7.28 34.44
C LYS A 116 -4.19 -6.86 35.59
N TRP A 117 -4.09 -5.57 35.85
CA TRP A 117 -3.23 -5.02 36.88
C TRP A 117 -3.95 -4.80 38.24
N GLY A 118 -5.22 -5.15 38.35
CA GLY A 118 -6.01 -5.09 39.60
C GLY A 118 -6.25 -3.65 40.08
N ILE A 119 -6.58 -2.75 39.18
CA ILE A 119 -7.05 -1.38 39.44
C ILE A 119 -8.59 -1.45 39.44
N ASN A 120 -9.20 -1.34 40.62
CA ASN A 120 -10.65 -1.47 40.79
C ASN A 120 -11.39 -0.13 40.78
N GLU A 121 -10.70 0.96 41.08
CA GLU A 121 -11.24 2.32 41.15
C GLU A 121 -10.41 3.25 40.20
N PRO A 122 -10.67 3.21 38.90
CA PRO A 122 -9.93 4.03 37.96
C PRO A 122 -10.24 5.51 38.12
N ARG A 123 -9.25 6.39 37.91
CA ARG A 123 -9.45 7.84 37.88
C ARG A 123 -10.30 8.28 36.71
N ILE A 124 -10.80 9.51 36.78
CA ILE A 124 -11.50 10.15 35.66
C ILE A 124 -10.47 10.63 34.61
N GLY A 125 -10.78 10.41 33.33
CA GLY A 125 -9.98 10.84 32.19
C GLY A 125 -8.95 9.79 31.75
N ALA A 126 -8.93 9.51 30.45
CA ALA A 126 -8.09 8.45 29.89
C ALA A 126 -6.58 8.65 30.12
N ASN A 127 -6.12 9.89 30.10
CA ASN A 127 -4.73 10.23 30.41
C ASN A 127 -4.34 9.91 31.86
N ASN A 128 -5.19 10.25 32.84
CA ASN A 128 -4.94 9.95 34.26
C ASN A 128 -4.96 8.43 34.51
N ARG A 129 -5.87 7.69 33.87
CA ARG A 129 -5.95 6.24 33.94
C ARG A 129 -4.68 5.59 33.38
N LEU A 130 -4.14 6.11 32.25
CA LEU A 130 -2.88 5.61 31.70
C LEU A 130 -1.69 5.87 32.64
N ILE A 131 -1.62 7.03 33.30
CA ILE A 131 -0.60 7.29 34.34
C ILE A 131 -0.68 6.28 35.46
N ASP A 132 -1.87 6.03 35.99
CA ASP A 132 -2.06 5.09 37.10
C ASP A 132 -1.74 3.66 36.69
N LEU A 133 -2.08 3.29 35.46
CA LEU A 133 -1.77 1.99 34.90
C LEU A 133 -0.26 1.77 34.80
N ILE A 134 0.49 2.75 34.26
CA ILE A 134 1.96 2.69 34.17
C ILE A 134 2.56 2.62 35.59
N ASN A 135 2.08 3.44 36.52
CA ASN A 135 2.57 3.45 37.89
C ASN A 135 2.33 2.12 38.59
N THR A 136 1.11 1.58 38.50
CA THR A 136 0.73 0.32 39.13
C THR A 136 1.52 -0.86 38.54
N ALA A 137 1.69 -0.90 37.23
CA ALA A 137 2.47 -1.95 36.57
C ALA A 137 3.95 -1.90 37.00
N TYR A 138 4.53 -0.69 37.05
CA TYR A 138 5.90 -0.48 37.56
C TYR A 138 6.07 -0.90 39.02
N GLU A 139 5.18 -0.45 39.92
CA GLU A 139 5.26 -0.72 41.35
C GLU A 139 5.05 -2.20 41.69
N LYS A 140 4.08 -2.85 41.01
CA LYS A 140 3.80 -4.28 41.26
C LYS A 140 4.87 -5.20 40.70
N SER A 141 5.46 -4.87 39.55
CA SER A 141 6.49 -5.70 38.91
C SER A 141 7.91 -5.40 39.39
N GLY A 142 8.15 -4.23 39.95
CA GLY A 142 9.50 -3.72 40.25
C GLY A 142 10.37 -3.48 38.98
N LYS A 143 9.76 -3.47 37.80
CA LYS A 143 10.45 -3.33 36.48
C LYS A 143 9.83 -2.22 35.66
N GLN A 144 10.64 -1.63 34.76
CA GLN A 144 10.14 -0.64 33.81
C GLN A 144 9.09 -1.25 32.88
N VAL A 145 8.12 -0.43 32.47
CA VAL A 145 6.96 -0.81 31.67
C VAL A 145 7.25 -0.70 30.18
N VAL A 146 6.76 -1.64 29.40
CA VAL A 146 6.75 -1.60 27.95
C VAL A 146 5.35 -1.17 27.49
N VAL A 147 5.28 -0.21 26.57
CA VAL A 147 4.02 0.25 25.97
C VAL A 147 4.06 0.02 24.47
N LEU A 148 3.11 -0.77 23.98
CA LEU A 148 2.95 -1.10 22.56
C LEU A 148 1.61 -0.54 22.08
N ILE A 149 1.65 0.28 21.01
CA ILE A 149 0.46 0.94 20.45
C ILE A 149 0.35 0.56 18.98
N ASP A 150 -0.67 -0.21 18.64
CA ASP A 150 -0.95 -0.60 17.26
C ASP A 150 -2.03 0.30 16.66
N GLU A 151 -1.88 0.57 15.36
CA GLU A 151 -2.79 1.39 14.54
C GLU A 151 -3.18 2.73 15.19
N TYR A 152 -2.19 3.45 15.76
CA TYR A 152 -2.40 4.69 16.52
C TYR A 152 -3.20 5.76 15.79
N ASP A 153 -3.18 5.72 14.46
CA ASP A 153 -3.82 6.68 13.56
C ASP A 153 -5.23 6.28 13.10
N ALA A 154 -5.67 5.05 13.42
CA ALA A 154 -6.97 4.54 12.98
C ALA A 154 -8.15 5.47 13.37
N PRO A 155 -8.25 6.02 14.59
CA PRO A 155 -9.35 6.93 14.95
C PRO A 155 -9.40 8.21 14.11
N MET A 156 -8.25 8.66 13.61
CA MET A 156 -8.14 9.90 12.85
C MET A 156 -8.33 9.69 11.35
N LEU A 157 -8.04 8.49 10.84
CA LEU A 157 -8.21 8.17 9.43
C LEU A 157 -9.69 8.15 9.01
N ASP A 158 -10.60 7.78 9.90
CA ASP A 158 -12.03 7.75 9.63
C ASP A 158 -12.60 9.15 9.34
N VAL A 159 -12.05 10.18 9.97
CA VAL A 159 -12.48 11.59 9.85
C VAL A 159 -11.46 12.49 9.15
N ALA A 160 -10.46 11.92 8.49
CA ALA A 160 -9.37 12.69 7.89
C ALA A 160 -9.84 13.69 6.78
N HIS A 161 -11.06 13.52 6.27
CA HIS A 161 -11.71 14.43 5.30
C HIS A 161 -12.54 15.54 5.98
N GLU A 162 -12.72 15.51 7.30
CA GLU A 162 -13.50 16.46 8.10
C GLU A 162 -12.58 17.21 9.07
N LYS A 163 -12.05 18.36 8.63
CA LYS A 163 -10.98 19.07 9.34
C LYS A 163 -11.32 19.42 10.80
N GLU A 164 -12.54 19.85 11.06
CA GLU A 164 -12.96 20.25 12.44
C GLU A 164 -12.98 19.04 13.37
N GLN A 165 -13.55 17.91 12.92
CA GLN A 165 -13.57 16.67 13.69
C GLN A 165 -12.17 16.09 13.87
N LEU A 166 -11.37 16.07 12.80
CA LEU A 166 -9.97 15.63 12.87
C LEU A 166 -9.18 16.39 13.95
N ASP A 167 -9.36 17.71 14.06
CA ASP A 167 -8.69 18.52 15.07
C ASP A 167 -9.12 18.16 16.49
N VAL A 168 -10.39 17.85 16.70
CA VAL A 168 -10.91 17.42 18.02
C VAL A 168 -10.39 16.05 18.40
N LEU A 169 -10.53 15.04 17.52
CA LEU A 169 -10.06 13.68 17.80
C LEU A 169 -8.54 13.64 18.01
N ARG A 170 -7.79 14.43 17.25
CA ARG A 170 -6.35 14.58 17.42
C ARG A 170 -5.98 15.12 18.81
N ASN A 171 -6.73 16.09 19.33
CA ASN A 171 -6.48 16.64 20.66
C ASN A 171 -6.79 15.60 21.75
N ILE A 172 -7.81 14.77 21.60
CA ILE A 172 -8.10 13.65 22.51
C ILE A 172 -6.93 12.66 22.51
N MET A 173 -6.45 12.24 21.33
CA MET A 173 -5.32 11.34 21.21
C MET A 173 -4.02 11.92 21.77
N ARG A 174 -3.76 13.21 21.53
CA ARG A 174 -2.62 13.93 22.12
C ARG A 174 -2.66 13.90 23.64
N ASN A 175 -3.83 14.17 24.22
CA ASN A 175 -4.03 14.14 25.67
C ASN A 175 -3.82 12.71 26.21
N PHE A 176 -4.33 11.70 25.50
CA PHE A 176 -4.17 10.29 25.87
C PHE A 176 -2.71 9.86 25.89
N PHE A 177 -1.88 10.28 24.92
CA PHE A 177 -0.46 9.88 24.85
C PHE A 177 0.48 10.76 25.69
N SER A 178 0.04 11.92 26.19
CA SER A 178 0.87 12.83 26.98
C SER A 178 1.56 12.19 28.19
N PRO A 179 0.95 11.22 28.91
CA PRO A 179 1.56 10.50 30.01
C PRO A 179 2.86 9.75 29.68
N LEU A 180 3.06 9.35 28.44
CA LEU A 180 4.26 8.63 28.02
C LEU A 180 5.54 9.43 28.26
N LYS A 181 5.49 10.75 28.08
CA LYS A 181 6.63 11.63 28.41
C LYS A 181 6.82 11.78 29.91
N TYR A 182 5.73 12.05 30.61
CA TYR A 182 5.79 12.23 32.06
C TYR A 182 6.31 10.99 32.79
N SER A 183 5.96 9.81 32.29
CA SER A 183 6.34 8.52 32.87
C SER A 183 7.69 7.96 32.36
N GLU A 184 8.51 8.73 31.64
CA GLU A 184 9.74 8.30 30.94
C GLU A 184 10.67 7.46 31.81
N ALA A 185 10.89 7.83 33.07
CA ALA A 185 11.74 7.10 34.02
C ALA A 185 11.22 5.68 34.34
N LYS A 186 9.90 5.45 34.21
CA LYS A 186 9.25 4.16 34.44
C LYS A 186 9.10 3.33 33.18
N LEU A 187 9.45 3.87 31.99
CA LEU A 187 9.30 3.19 30.72
C LEU A 187 10.62 2.55 30.27
N ARG A 188 10.55 1.30 29.85
CA ARG A 188 11.64 0.54 29.21
C ARG A 188 11.65 0.76 27.71
N PHE A 189 10.48 0.71 27.08
CA PHE A 189 10.33 0.73 25.64
C PHE A 189 8.92 1.19 25.26
N VAL A 190 8.81 2.00 24.23
CA VAL A 190 7.53 2.45 23.66
C VAL A 190 7.60 2.28 22.15
N PHE A 191 6.67 1.54 21.58
CA PHE A 191 6.56 1.32 20.16
C PHE A 191 5.18 1.71 19.65
N LEU A 192 5.17 2.54 18.62
CA LEU A 192 3.94 2.98 17.97
C LEU A 192 3.97 2.59 16.50
N THR A 193 2.87 2.05 16.00
CA THR A 193 2.73 1.74 14.59
C THR A 193 1.38 2.18 14.02
N GLY A 194 1.38 2.49 12.73
CA GLY A 194 0.21 2.93 11.98
C GLY A 194 0.46 2.93 10.47
N ILE A 195 -0.48 3.50 9.73
CA ILE A 195 -0.39 3.65 8.28
C ILE A 195 0.22 4.98 7.94
N THR A 196 -0.34 6.06 8.49
CA THR A 196 0.02 7.43 8.17
C THR A 196 0.91 8.03 9.24
N LYS A 197 1.59 9.09 8.86
CA LYS A 197 2.39 9.90 9.77
C LYS A 197 1.61 11.18 10.09
N PHE A 198 0.99 11.24 11.26
CA PHE A 198 0.53 12.51 11.79
C PHE A 198 1.72 13.31 12.34
N SER A 199 1.63 14.63 12.34
CA SER A 199 2.77 15.43 12.75
C SER A 199 3.14 15.15 14.21
N GLN A 200 4.42 14.94 14.45
CA GLN A 200 4.95 14.77 15.80
C GLN A 200 4.55 15.95 16.69
N VAL A 201 4.37 17.14 16.09
CA VAL A 201 3.94 18.36 16.79
C VAL A 201 2.46 18.28 17.20
N SER A 202 1.63 17.49 16.50
CA SER A 202 0.19 17.46 16.78
C SER A 202 -0.22 16.44 17.85
N ILE A 203 0.37 15.25 17.84
CA ILE A 203 0.03 14.14 18.77
C ILE A 203 1.18 13.90 19.74
N PHE A 204 2.41 13.94 19.25
CA PHE A 204 3.62 13.61 20.01
C PHE A 204 4.51 14.85 20.26
N SER A 205 3.93 16.08 20.27
CA SER A 205 4.69 17.30 20.55
C SER A 205 5.46 17.23 21.88
N GLU A 206 4.98 16.43 22.77
CA GLU A 206 5.60 16.14 24.06
C GLU A 206 6.74 15.12 23.96
N LEU A 207 6.73 14.19 22.98
CA LEU A 207 7.71 13.13 22.79
C LEU A 207 8.77 13.54 21.74
N ASN A 208 9.64 14.47 22.09
CA ASN A 208 10.67 15.01 21.18
C ASN A 208 11.75 14.00 20.80
N ASN A 209 11.78 12.84 21.44
CA ASN A 209 12.80 11.78 21.30
C ASN A 209 12.31 10.51 20.60
N ILE A 210 11.21 10.59 19.83
CA ILE A 210 10.75 9.44 19.02
C ILE A 210 11.70 9.22 17.85
N THR A 211 12.25 8.03 17.78
CA THR A 211 13.02 7.55 16.63
C THR A 211 12.06 7.00 15.58
N ASN A 212 11.94 7.71 14.45
CA ASN A 212 11.13 7.27 13.32
C ASN A 212 11.96 6.35 12.42
N VAL A 213 11.66 5.06 12.43
CA VAL A 213 12.36 4.03 11.66
C VAL A 213 11.70 3.71 10.32
N SER A 214 10.66 4.46 9.92
CA SER A 214 9.87 4.14 8.72
C SER A 214 10.68 4.23 7.42
N MET A 215 11.68 5.13 7.34
CA MET A 215 12.56 5.29 6.18
C MET A 215 14.03 5.00 6.52
N ASP A 216 14.27 4.29 7.60
CA ASP A 216 15.62 3.89 8.01
C ASP A 216 16.03 2.63 7.24
N ASP A 217 17.22 2.67 6.62
CA ASP A 217 17.79 1.57 5.85
C ASP A 217 17.97 0.30 6.71
N GLU A 218 18.28 0.46 8.01
CA GLU A 218 18.45 -0.67 8.93
C GLU A 218 17.15 -1.41 9.25
N TYR A 219 16.00 -0.74 9.14
CA TYR A 219 14.66 -1.28 9.46
C TYR A 219 13.77 -1.42 8.24
N ALA A 220 14.31 -1.27 7.04
CA ALA A 220 13.51 -1.28 5.82
C ALA A 220 12.78 -2.62 5.58
N GLY A 221 13.41 -3.74 5.94
CA GLY A 221 12.85 -5.09 5.82
C GLY A 221 12.08 -5.60 7.03
N ILE A 222 11.84 -4.78 8.06
CA ILE A 222 11.16 -5.19 9.31
C ILE A 222 9.72 -5.69 9.08
N CYS A 223 9.06 -5.18 8.05
CA CYS A 223 7.75 -5.61 7.56
C CYS A 223 7.83 -5.91 6.06
N GLY A 224 6.96 -6.79 5.58
CA GLY A 224 7.04 -7.31 4.22
C GLY A 224 7.91 -8.57 4.15
N ILE A 225 8.02 -9.15 2.95
CA ILE A 225 8.83 -10.36 2.69
C ILE A 225 9.81 -10.01 1.59
N THR A 226 11.12 -10.16 1.85
CA THR A 226 12.15 -9.95 0.83
C THR A 226 12.21 -11.14 -0.14
N LYS A 227 12.86 -10.96 -1.29
CA LYS A 227 13.08 -12.06 -2.25
C LYS A 227 13.88 -13.21 -1.62
N GLU A 228 14.87 -12.89 -0.82
CA GLU A 228 15.70 -13.86 -0.13
C GLU A 228 14.87 -14.68 0.85
N GLU A 229 14.05 -14.03 1.67
CA GLU A 229 13.13 -14.68 2.61
C GLU A 229 12.08 -15.53 1.90
N LEU A 230 11.55 -15.07 0.75
CA LEU A 230 10.65 -15.86 -0.09
C LEU A 230 11.32 -17.15 -0.57
N LEU A 231 12.55 -17.06 -1.09
CA LEU A 231 13.28 -18.22 -1.60
C LEU A 231 13.69 -19.19 -0.49
N GLU A 232 14.01 -18.69 0.69
CA GLU A 232 14.38 -19.50 1.85
C GLU A 232 13.18 -20.22 2.47
N ASN A 233 12.07 -19.53 2.64
CA ASN A 233 10.94 -20.05 3.42
C ASN A 233 9.85 -20.70 2.58
N MET A 234 9.75 -20.40 1.26
CA MET A 234 8.61 -20.79 0.42
C MET A 234 9.05 -21.42 -0.92
N SER A 235 10.22 -22.07 -0.94
CA SER A 235 10.80 -22.63 -2.17
C SER A 235 9.89 -23.69 -2.81
N ASP A 236 9.32 -24.59 -2.01
CA ASP A 236 8.41 -25.63 -2.48
C ASP A 236 7.06 -25.05 -2.91
N ASP A 237 6.59 -24.02 -2.22
CA ASP A 237 5.34 -23.32 -2.55
C ASP A 237 5.41 -22.63 -3.92
N ILE A 238 6.58 -22.04 -4.25
CA ILE A 238 6.83 -21.48 -5.59
C ILE A 238 6.70 -22.58 -6.66
N ASN A 239 7.28 -23.77 -6.43
CA ASN A 239 7.20 -24.88 -7.38
C ASN A 239 5.75 -25.34 -7.55
N MET A 240 5.01 -25.52 -6.44
CA MET A 240 3.60 -25.93 -6.50
C MET A 240 2.72 -24.91 -7.22
N LEU A 241 2.97 -23.60 -7.02
CA LEU A 241 2.23 -22.55 -7.72
C LEU A 241 2.60 -22.52 -9.21
N ALA A 242 3.88 -22.71 -9.55
CA ALA A 242 4.36 -22.79 -10.93
C ALA A 242 3.71 -23.94 -11.68
N ASP A 243 3.67 -25.14 -11.08
CA ASP A 243 3.02 -26.32 -11.64
C ASP A 243 1.51 -26.09 -11.84
N ALA A 244 0.83 -25.50 -10.84
CA ALA A 244 -0.61 -25.24 -10.91
C ALA A 244 -0.99 -24.25 -12.02
N LEU A 245 -0.12 -23.28 -12.31
CA LEU A 245 -0.37 -22.25 -13.33
C LEU A 245 0.32 -22.54 -14.68
N GLY A 246 1.07 -23.63 -14.79
CA GLY A 246 1.76 -24.05 -16.02
C GLY A 246 2.96 -23.15 -16.39
N TYR A 247 3.68 -22.61 -15.40
CA TYR A 247 4.88 -21.80 -15.58
C TYR A 247 6.14 -22.55 -15.15
N SER A 248 7.32 -22.12 -15.65
CA SER A 248 8.58 -22.50 -15.02
C SER A 248 8.74 -21.80 -13.67
N ARG A 249 9.61 -22.34 -12.80
CA ARG A 249 9.93 -21.72 -11.51
C ARG A 249 10.39 -20.26 -11.65
N GLU A 250 11.29 -20.01 -12.62
CA GLU A 250 11.84 -18.67 -12.88
C GLU A 250 10.74 -17.70 -13.33
N MET A 251 9.86 -18.17 -14.23
CA MET A 251 8.73 -17.39 -14.67
C MET A 251 7.76 -17.13 -13.53
N MET A 252 7.54 -18.09 -12.64
CA MET A 252 6.65 -17.92 -11.49
C MET A 252 7.19 -16.85 -10.51
N ILE A 253 8.50 -16.87 -10.21
CA ILE A 253 9.15 -15.85 -9.41
C ILE A 253 8.99 -14.46 -10.07
N ALA A 254 9.21 -14.37 -11.38
CA ALA A 254 9.02 -13.11 -12.11
C ALA A 254 7.57 -12.62 -12.03
N LYS A 255 6.60 -13.53 -12.17
CA LYS A 255 5.16 -13.20 -12.06
C LYS A 255 4.75 -12.78 -10.66
N LEU A 256 5.27 -13.41 -9.62
CA LEU A 256 5.05 -12.98 -8.23
C LEU A 256 5.64 -11.58 -7.99
N LYS A 257 6.84 -11.31 -8.50
CA LYS A 257 7.46 -9.98 -8.43
C LYS A 257 6.59 -8.92 -9.14
N GLU A 258 6.18 -9.19 -10.36
CA GLU A 258 5.30 -8.29 -11.11
C GLU A 258 3.99 -8.01 -10.35
N ASN A 259 3.40 -9.03 -9.71
CA ASN A 259 2.08 -8.94 -9.10
C ASN A 259 2.07 -8.26 -7.74
N CYS A 260 2.95 -8.60 -6.79
CA CYS A 260 2.85 -8.18 -5.39
C CYS A 260 4.17 -7.79 -4.70
N ASP A 261 5.28 -7.67 -5.45
CA ASP A 261 6.56 -7.14 -4.98
C ASP A 261 6.70 -5.64 -5.24
N GLY A 262 7.90 -5.12 -5.11
CA GLY A 262 8.32 -3.80 -5.57
C GLY A 262 8.02 -2.67 -4.59
N TYR A 263 7.63 -2.95 -3.36
CA TYR A 263 7.59 -1.96 -2.30
C TYR A 263 8.99 -1.67 -1.77
N HIS A 264 9.33 -0.40 -1.69
CA HIS A 264 10.64 0.08 -1.29
C HIS A 264 10.47 1.22 -0.28
N PHE A 265 11.03 1.06 0.92
CA PHE A 265 10.71 1.95 2.04
C PHE A 265 11.84 2.88 2.46
N SER A 266 13.05 2.73 1.91
CA SER A 266 14.18 3.61 2.20
C SER A 266 15.08 3.77 0.97
N LYS A 267 16.18 4.51 1.09
CA LYS A 267 17.10 4.78 -0.02
C LYS A 267 17.83 3.54 -0.55
N LYS A 268 18.07 2.57 0.32
CA LYS A 268 18.88 1.38 0.04
C LYS A 268 18.19 0.08 0.46
N SER A 269 16.87 0.12 0.66
CA SER A 269 16.14 -1.08 1.05
C SER A 269 16.07 -2.11 -0.08
N PRO A 270 15.97 -3.39 0.24
CA PRO A 270 15.47 -4.35 -0.74
C PRO A 270 14.01 -4.03 -1.08
N ASP A 271 13.57 -4.46 -2.26
CA ASP A 271 12.14 -4.58 -2.54
C ASP A 271 11.53 -5.64 -1.64
N VAL A 272 10.28 -5.42 -1.22
CA VAL A 272 9.54 -6.37 -0.41
C VAL A 272 8.18 -6.65 -1.00
N PHE A 273 7.78 -7.93 -0.94
CA PHE A 273 6.44 -8.39 -1.25
C PHE A 273 5.45 -7.94 -0.17
N ASN A 274 4.23 -7.64 -0.58
CA ASN A 274 3.13 -7.57 0.36
C ASN A 274 2.82 -8.99 0.90
N PRO A 275 2.94 -9.24 2.22
CA PRO A 275 2.76 -10.58 2.77
C PRO A 275 1.36 -11.15 2.53
N TYR A 276 0.33 -10.31 2.67
CA TYR A 276 -1.05 -10.75 2.51
C TYR A 276 -1.34 -11.21 1.08
N SER A 277 -0.90 -10.43 0.08
CA SER A 277 -1.08 -10.79 -1.33
C SER A 277 -0.27 -12.03 -1.69
N LEU A 278 0.99 -12.11 -1.26
CA LEU A 278 1.87 -13.23 -1.53
C LEU A 278 1.31 -14.56 -0.97
N LEU A 279 0.90 -14.56 0.31
CA LEU A 279 0.35 -15.76 0.96
C LEU A 279 -0.99 -16.19 0.33
N ASN A 280 -1.82 -15.23 -0.10
CA ASN A 280 -3.05 -15.56 -0.83
C ASN A 280 -2.76 -16.16 -2.22
N CYS A 281 -1.71 -15.70 -2.94
CA CYS A 281 -1.31 -16.33 -4.20
C CYS A 281 -1.00 -17.82 -4.01
N PHE A 282 -0.26 -18.17 -2.97
CA PHE A 282 0.07 -19.57 -2.66
C PHE A 282 -1.16 -20.36 -2.20
N SER A 283 -1.96 -19.80 -1.31
CA SER A 283 -3.14 -20.48 -0.76
C SER A 283 -4.20 -20.77 -1.81
N LYS A 284 -4.48 -19.80 -2.68
CA LYS A 284 -5.52 -19.92 -3.72
C LYS A 284 -5.00 -20.48 -5.04
N LYS A 285 -3.66 -20.60 -5.19
CA LYS A 285 -2.98 -21.01 -6.42
C LYS A 285 -3.34 -20.14 -7.62
N GLU A 286 -3.42 -18.84 -7.42
CA GLU A 286 -3.74 -17.85 -8.44
C GLU A 286 -2.99 -16.54 -8.20
N LEU A 287 -2.80 -15.74 -9.26
CA LEU A 287 -2.32 -14.36 -9.17
C LEU A 287 -3.52 -13.43 -9.17
N GLY A 288 -3.73 -12.67 -8.10
CA GLY A 288 -4.89 -11.80 -7.93
C GLY A 288 -4.59 -10.50 -7.22
N ALA A 289 -5.58 -9.60 -7.19
CA ALA A 289 -5.52 -8.32 -6.49
C ALA A 289 -6.09 -8.42 -5.07
N PHE A 290 -5.44 -9.22 -4.22
CA PHE A 290 -5.95 -9.57 -2.88
C PHE A 290 -5.92 -8.41 -1.89
N TRP A 291 -4.94 -7.53 -2.00
CA TRP A 291 -4.81 -6.37 -1.12
C TRP A 291 -6.01 -5.42 -1.26
N PHE A 292 -6.42 -5.15 -2.49
CA PHE A 292 -7.58 -4.29 -2.78
C PHE A 292 -8.90 -4.89 -2.29
N CYS A 293 -9.08 -6.20 -2.36
CA CYS A 293 -10.29 -6.88 -1.87
C CYS A 293 -10.53 -6.68 -0.37
N SER A 294 -9.53 -6.21 0.38
CA SER A 294 -9.60 -6.02 1.83
C SER A 294 -10.10 -4.63 2.28
N GLY A 295 -10.37 -3.71 1.36
CA GLY A 295 -10.89 -2.38 1.70
C GLY A 295 -11.02 -1.44 0.51
N THR A 296 -12.19 -0.86 0.31
CA THR A 296 -12.45 0.09 -0.77
C THR A 296 -11.70 1.39 -0.51
N PRO A 297 -10.95 1.93 -1.46
CA PRO A 297 -10.21 3.17 -1.30
C PRO A 297 -11.10 4.42 -1.46
N THR A 298 -12.35 4.39 -0.98
CA THR A 298 -13.31 5.50 -1.12
C THR A 298 -12.73 6.81 -0.61
N TYR A 299 -12.05 6.76 0.54
CA TYR A 299 -11.35 7.91 1.09
C TYR A 299 -10.28 8.45 0.11
N LEU A 300 -9.44 7.59 -0.46
CA LEU A 300 -8.43 7.99 -1.42
C LEU A 300 -9.04 8.64 -2.67
N ILE A 301 -10.11 8.06 -3.22
CA ILE A 301 -10.80 8.60 -4.40
C ILE A 301 -11.34 10.00 -4.11
N ASN A 302 -11.95 10.20 -2.94
CA ASN A 302 -12.44 11.51 -2.52
C ASN A 302 -11.29 12.51 -2.38
N MET A 303 -10.15 12.11 -1.83
CA MET A 303 -8.97 12.96 -1.70
C MET A 303 -8.34 13.29 -3.07
N LEU A 304 -8.26 12.34 -4.00
CA LEU A 304 -7.80 12.61 -5.38
C LEU A 304 -8.66 13.70 -6.04
N ARG A 305 -9.99 13.62 -5.87
CA ARG A 305 -10.92 14.63 -6.37
C ARG A 305 -10.72 15.99 -5.68
N GLN A 306 -10.59 16.01 -4.35
CA GLN A 306 -10.40 17.23 -3.57
C GLN A 306 -9.11 17.96 -3.95
N PHE A 307 -8.02 17.22 -4.21
CA PHE A 307 -6.75 17.78 -4.66
C PHE A 307 -6.70 18.03 -6.17
N GLY A 308 -7.72 17.65 -6.94
CA GLY A 308 -7.78 17.81 -8.38
C GLY A 308 -6.71 16.99 -9.13
N VAL A 309 -6.26 15.87 -8.56
CA VAL A 309 -5.21 15.04 -9.15
C VAL A 309 -5.80 14.11 -10.19
N LEU A 310 -5.27 14.18 -11.40
CA LEU A 310 -5.69 13.33 -12.51
C LEU A 310 -5.05 11.93 -12.43
N PRO A 311 -5.70 10.88 -12.93
CA PRO A 311 -5.13 9.53 -13.01
C PRO A 311 -3.72 9.46 -13.62
N THR A 312 -3.46 10.27 -14.65
CA THR A 312 -2.15 10.38 -15.29
C THR A 312 -1.07 11.07 -14.47
N GLU A 313 -1.44 11.73 -13.38
CA GLU A 313 -0.53 12.48 -12.49
C GLU A 313 -0.21 11.72 -11.21
N ILE A 314 -0.85 10.56 -10.99
CA ILE A 314 -0.62 9.77 -9.79
C ILE A 314 0.81 9.25 -9.74
N ALA A 315 1.31 8.73 -10.87
CA ALA A 315 2.63 8.14 -10.97
C ALA A 315 3.07 7.99 -12.46
N PRO A 316 4.38 8.04 -12.77
CA PRO A 316 5.48 8.35 -11.85
C PRO A 316 5.53 9.83 -11.45
N THR A 317 6.07 10.13 -10.27
CA THR A 317 6.24 11.52 -9.80
C THR A 317 7.58 11.71 -9.09
N GLU A 318 8.21 12.86 -9.31
CA GLU A 318 9.43 13.25 -8.59
C GLU A 318 9.09 13.98 -7.30
N ALA A 319 9.80 13.67 -6.22
CA ALA A 319 9.52 14.20 -4.91
C ALA A 319 10.78 14.32 -4.04
N VAL A 320 10.79 15.28 -3.13
CA VAL A 320 11.76 15.32 -2.03
C VAL A 320 11.17 14.66 -0.79
N SER A 321 12.01 14.14 0.11
CA SER A 321 11.55 13.43 1.31
C SER A 321 10.51 14.22 2.11
N SER A 322 10.67 15.53 2.23
CA SER A 322 9.73 16.40 2.95
C SER A 322 8.35 16.52 2.30
N SER A 323 8.17 16.15 1.04
CA SER A 323 6.89 16.23 0.34
C SER A 323 6.06 14.95 0.43
N PHE A 324 6.66 13.77 0.58
CA PHE A 324 5.92 12.50 0.66
C PHE A 324 6.01 11.82 2.04
N ASN A 325 7.08 12.06 2.79
CA ASN A 325 7.19 11.66 4.19
C ASN A 325 6.67 12.75 5.15
N ALA A 326 5.77 13.59 4.65
CA ALA A 326 5.13 14.66 5.40
C ALA A 326 3.96 14.13 6.22
N PRO A 327 3.55 14.86 7.28
CA PRO A 327 2.30 14.61 7.97
C PRO A 327 1.09 14.74 7.05
N THR A 328 0.08 13.88 7.27
CA THR A 328 -1.12 13.82 6.42
C THR A 328 -2.22 14.82 6.84
N GLU A 329 -2.13 15.44 8.00
CA GLU A 329 -3.15 16.38 8.49
C GLU A 329 -3.17 17.75 7.80
N ASN A 330 -2.06 18.18 7.21
CA ASN A 330 -1.91 19.48 6.54
C ASN A 330 -1.26 19.32 5.16
N MET A 331 -1.69 18.33 4.41
CA MET A 331 -1.14 18.04 3.09
C MET A 331 -1.40 19.20 2.12
N LYS A 332 -0.35 19.63 1.42
CA LYS A 332 -0.46 20.54 0.27
C LYS A 332 -0.69 19.78 -1.04
N THR A 333 -0.30 18.51 -1.08
CA THR A 333 -0.48 17.58 -2.19
C THR A 333 -0.93 16.24 -1.64
N ILE A 334 -1.49 15.38 -2.46
CA ILE A 334 -1.92 14.03 -2.05
C ILE A 334 -0.75 13.04 -1.89
N THR A 335 0.45 13.38 -2.32
CA THR A 335 1.62 12.50 -2.35
C THR A 335 1.93 11.82 -1.02
N PRO A 336 1.85 12.52 0.16
CA PRO A 336 2.04 11.85 1.45
C PRO A 336 1.05 10.71 1.68
N LEU A 337 -0.21 10.91 1.35
CA LEU A 337 -1.24 9.89 1.52
C LEU A 337 -1.01 8.70 0.58
N LEU A 338 -0.71 8.95 -0.69
CA LEU A 338 -0.42 7.89 -1.67
C LEU A 338 0.76 7.02 -1.25
N TYR A 339 1.86 7.64 -0.78
CA TYR A 339 3.05 6.93 -0.35
C TYR A 339 2.82 6.13 0.94
N GLN A 340 2.29 6.77 1.98
CA GLN A 340 2.12 6.15 3.29
C GLN A 340 1.07 5.04 3.28
N SER A 341 0.03 5.19 2.44
CA SER A 341 -0.98 4.14 2.24
C SER A 341 -0.53 3.03 1.30
N GLY A 342 0.60 3.18 0.60
CA GLY A 342 1.18 2.13 -0.25
C GLY A 342 0.65 2.08 -1.69
N TYR A 343 0.02 3.16 -2.17
CA TYR A 343 -0.37 3.27 -3.59
C TYR A 343 0.79 3.65 -4.50
N VAL A 344 1.76 4.39 -3.96
CA VAL A 344 3.05 4.63 -4.58
C VAL A 344 4.18 4.28 -3.63
N THR A 345 5.35 3.99 -4.17
CA THR A 345 6.55 3.62 -3.42
C THR A 345 7.78 4.29 -4.04
N ILE A 346 8.90 4.27 -3.34
CA ILE A 346 10.18 4.73 -3.88
C ILE A 346 10.63 3.75 -4.96
N LYS A 347 11.00 4.23 -6.16
CA LYS A 347 11.62 3.43 -7.22
C LYS A 347 13.08 3.80 -7.43
N GLU A 348 13.39 5.09 -7.34
CA GLU A 348 14.76 5.58 -7.53
C GLU A 348 15.06 6.69 -6.52
N TYR A 349 16.32 6.86 -6.20
CA TYR A 349 16.83 7.97 -5.40
C TYR A 349 18.14 8.48 -6.00
N ASP A 350 18.16 9.76 -6.33
CA ASP A 350 19.38 10.44 -6.78
C ASP A 350 20.06 11.10 -5.57
N PRO A 351 21.28 10.67 -5.19
CA PRO A 351 22.00 11.22 -4.04
C PRO A 351 22.52 12.65 -4.27
N GLU A 352 22.72 13.08 -5.52
CA GLU A 352 23.24 14.41 -5.84
C GLU A 352 22.15 15.46 -5.66
N THR A 353 20.98 15.23 -6.23
CA THR A 353 19.82 16.13 -6.17
C THR A 353 18.94 15.88 -4.95
N ARG A 354 19.07 14.72 -4.30
CA ARG A 354 18.20 14.21 -3.22
C ARG A 354 16.73 14.07 -3.64
N ILE A 355 16.51 13.85 -4.93
CA ILE A 355 15.19 13.61 -5.50
C ILE A 355 14.90 12.10 -5.48
N TYR A 356 13.67 11.77 -5.14
CA TYR A 356 13.10 10.43 -5.21
C TYR A 356 12.15 10.36 -6.39
N THR A 357 12.19 9.28 -7.14
CA THR A 357 11.13 8.91 -8.08
C THR A 357 10.18 7.98 -7.38
N LEU A 358 8.92 8.37 -7.29
CA LEU A 358 7.83 7.57 -6.75
C LEU A 358 7.01 6.99 -7.90
N ASP A 359 6.67 5.71 -7.83
CA ASP A 359 5.80 5.05 -8.80
C ASP A 359 4.94 3.98 -8.13
N ILE A 360 3.94 3.48 -8.86
CA ILE A 360 3.08 2.39 -8.40
C ILE A 360 3.96 1.14 -8.15
N PRO A 361 3.82 0.47 -6.99
CA PRO A 361 4.73 -0.62 -6.63
C PRO A 361 4.67 -1.80 -7.60
N ASN A 362 3.46 -2.24 -7.99
CA ASN A 362 3.25 -3.46 -8.73
C ASN A 362 1.93 -3.48 -9.49
N LYS A 363 1.69 -4.59 -10.21
CA LYS A 363 0.50 -4.79 -11.03
C LYS A 363 -0.79 -4.84 -10.21
N GLU A 364 -0.78 -5.48 -9.04
CA GLU A 364 -1.94 -5.56 -8.16
C GLU A 364 -2.47 -4.17 -7.80
N ILE A 365 -1.57 -3.28 -7.37
CA ILE A 365 -1.93 -1.91 -6.98
C ILE A 365 -2.37 -1.11 -8.20
N LYS A 366 -1.65 -1.26 -9.32
CA LYS A 366 -1.99 -0.57 -10.56
C LYS A 366 -3.40 -0.92 -11.02
N VAL A 367 -3.69 -2.20 -11.14
CA VAL A 367 -5.01 -2.68 -11.57
C VAL A 367 -6.09 -2.27 -10.58
N GLY A 368 -5.90 -2.54 -9.29
CA GLY A 368 -6.89 -2.24 -8.27
C GLY A 368 -7.22 -0.75 -8.17
N LEU A 369 -6.20 0.13 -8.24
CA LEU A 369 -6.40 1.58 -8.19
C LEU A 369 -7.22 2.07 -9.39
N PHE A 370 -6.84 1.68 -10.60
CA PHE A 370 -7.52 2.15 -11.81
C PHE A 370 -8.90 1.52 -12.01
N ASP A 371 -9.10 0.27 -11.58
CA ASP A 371 -10.41 -0.37 -11.54
C ASP A 371 -11.41 0.39 -10.65
N ASN A 372 -10.94 0.86 -9.49
CA ASN A 372 -11.75 1.69 -8.60
C ASN A 372 -11.93 3.15 -9.07
N LEU A 373 -11.04 3.65 -9.93
CA LEU A 373 -11.17 4.98 -10.52
C LEU A 373 -12.11 4.98 -11.74
N LEU A 374 -12.18 3.89 -12.50
CA LEU A 374 -12.96 3.80 -13.73
C LEU A 374 -14.42 4.28 -13.59
N PRO A 375 -15.20 3.86 -12.55
CA PRO A 375 -16.59 4.32 -12.39
C PRO A 375 -16.74 5.83 -12.24
N ASN A 376 -15.68 6.54 -11.86
CA ASN A 376 -15.71 8.00 -11.72
C ASN A 376 -15.51 8.74 -13.04
N TYR A 377 -15.09 8.03 -14.08
CA TYR A 377 -14.85 8.56 -15.42
C TYR A 377 -15.83 8.02 -16.45
N VAL A 378 -16.61 7.00 -16.09
CA VAL A 378 -17.61 6.33 -16.95
C VAL A 378 -18.95 6.37 -16.24
N ASP A 379 -19.60 7.54 -16.25
CA ASP A 379 -20.90 7.72 -15.61
C ASP A 379 -21.97 6.79 -16.22
N GLY A 380 -22.81 6.20 -15.37
CA GLY A 380 -23.95 5.37 -15.81
C GLY A 380 -23.59 3.96 -16.28
N VAL A 381 -22.31 3.59 -16.33
CA VAL A 381 -21.86 2.22 -16.64
C VAL A 381 -21.40 1.55 -15.36
N SER A 382 -21.93 0.34 -15.08
CA SER A 382 -21.45 -0.41 -13.93
C SER A 382 -19.98 -0.83 -14.13
N ALA A 383 -19.18 -0.86 -13.06
CA ALA A 383 -17.79 -1.34 -13.09
C ALA A 383 -17.68 -2.71 -13.76
N GLU A 384 -18.65 -3.61 -13.54
CA GLU A 384 -18.71 -4.93 -14.16
C GLU A 384 -18.78 -4.86 -15.70
N ARG A 385 -19.58 -3.97 -16.27
CA ARG A 385 -19.65 -3.77 -17.73
C ARG A 385 -18.35 -3.24 -18.30
N GLY A 386 -17.71 -2.29 -17.61
CA GLY A 386 -16.42 -1.76 -17.98
C GLY A 386 -15.37 -2.87 -18.03
N ASN A 387 -15.27 -3.66 -16.99
CA ASN A 387 -14.32 -4.77 -16.88
C ASN A 387 -14.54 -5.86 -17.93
N VAL A 388 -15.80 -6.21 -18.22
CA VAL A 388 -16.13 -7.15 -19.31
C VAL A 388 -15.71 -6.61 -20.68
N ALA A 389 -15.90 -5.33 -20.95
CA ALA A 389 -15.47 -4.70 -22.20
C ALA A 389 -13.93 -4.74 -22.32
N ILE A 390 -13.20 -4.35 -21.28
CA ILE A 390 -11.74 -4.38 -21.24
C ILE A 390 -11.20 -5.81 -21.42
N ALA A 391 -11.80 -6.81 -20.78
CA ALA A 391 -11.42 -8.21 -20.93
C ALA A 391 -11.60 -8.70 -22.39
N LYS A 392 -12.71 -8.33 -23.02
CA LYS A 392 -12.96 -8.68 -24.43
C LYS A 392 -12.01 -7.96 -25.37
N MET A 393 -11.69 -6.69 -25.11
CA MET A 393 -10.67 -5.96 -25.88
C MET A 393 -9.32 -6.65 -25.81
N ALA A 394 -8.86 -7.00 -24.61
CA ALA A 394 -7.59 -7.73 -24.42
C ALA A 394 -7.56 -9.07 -25.17
N LEU A 395 -8.68 -9.80 -25.15
CA LEU A 395 -8.81 -11.06 -25.92
C LEU A 395 -8.68 -10.83 -27.44
N LEU A 396 -9.30 -9.76 -27.97
CA LEU A 396 -9.22 -9.41 -29.39
C LEU A 396 -7.81 -8.98 -29.77
N ILE A 397 -7.14 -8.16 -28.97
CA ILE A 397 -5.75 -7.75 -29.15
C ILE A 397 -4.82 -8.98 -29.16
N GLY A 398 -4.99 -9.89 -28.20
CA GLY A 398 -4.22 -11.14 -28.14
C GLY A 398 -4.44 -12.07 -29.34
N LYS A 399 -5.58 -11.95 -30.03
CA LYS A 399 -5.90 -12.66 -31.28
C LYS A 399 -5.49 -11.89 -32.54
N ARG A 400 -4.71 -10.82 -32.44
CA ARG A 400 -4.31 -9.94 -33.55
C ARG A 400 -5.47 -9.22 -34.24
N ASN A 401 -6.60 -9.07 -33.56
CA ASN A 401 -7.76 -8.36 -34.05
C ASN A 401 -7.87 -6.96 -33.39
N MET A 402 -6.95 -6.07 -33.70
CA MET A 402 -6.93 -4.70 -33.18
C MET A 402 -8.15 -3.92 -33.66
N ASP A 403 -8.56 -4.10 -34.90
CA ASP A 403 -9.75 -3.45 -35.47
C ASP A 403 -11.01 -3.79 -34.68
N GLY A 404 -11.24 -5.07 -34.39
CA GLY A 404 -12.35 -5.51 -33.54
C GLY A 404 -12.27 -4.96 -32.11
N ALA A 405 -11.08 -4.79 -31.56
CA ALA A 405 -10.91 -4.21 -30.23
C ALA A 405 -11.28 -2.71 -30.23
N LEU A 406 -10.94 -1.97 -31.30
CA LEU A 406 -11.29 -0.56 -31.43
C LEU A 406 -12.80 -0.34 -31.68
N HIS A 407 -13.44 -1.20 -32.47
CA HIS A 407 -14.90 -1.19 -32.60
C HIS A 407 -15.58 -1.44 -31.25
N LEU A 408 -15.11 -2.43 -30.48
CA LEU A 408 -15.66 -2.71 -29.16
C LEU A 408 -15.46 -1.51 -28.19
N LEU A 409 -14.33 -0.82 -28.28
CA LEU A 409 -14.08 0.39 -27.50
C LEU A 409 -15.02 1.51 -27.94
N GLN A 410 -15.21 1.71 -29.25
CA GLN A 410 -16.14 2.70 -29.80
C GLN A 410 -17.57 2.44 -29.31
N ASP A 411 -18.04 1.18 -29.39
CA ASP A 411 -19.36 0.77 -28.90
C ASP A 411 -19.52 1.01 -27.40
N PHE A 412 -18.49 0.65 -26.63
CA PHE A 412 -18.49 0.87 -25.18
C PHE A 412 -18.58 2.36 -24.83
N LEU A 413 -17.80 3.20 -25.46
CA LEU A 413 -17.81 4.64 -25.27
C LEU A 413 -19.16 5.26 -25.66
N GLY A 414 -19.81 4.75 -26.71
CA GLY A 414 -21.14 5.15 -27.12
C GLY A 414 -22.24 4.81 -26.11
N THR A 415 -21.98 3.90 -25.14
CA THR A 415 -22.91 3.59 -24.05
C THR A 415 -22.72 4.48 -22.82
N VAL A 416 -21.63 5.26 -22.76
CA VAL A 416 -21.35 6.20 -21.68
C VAL A 416 -22.22 7.43 -21.87
N PRO A 417 -23.10 7.79 -20.90
CA PRO A 417 -23.91 8.99 -21.02
C PRO A 417 -23.02 10.23 -21.19
N TYR A 418 -23.45 11.13 -22.05
CA TYR A 418 -22.77 12.41 -22.25
C TYR A 418 -22.84 13.22 -20.96
N CYS A 419 -21.72 13.37 -20.27
CA CYS A 419 -21.62 14.21 -19.08
C CYS A 419 -21.60 15.70 -19.49
N ASN A 420 -22.73 16.38 -19.33
CA ASN A 420 -22.89 17.81 -19.60
C ASN A 420 -22.03 18.76 -18.75
N VAL A 421 -21.19 18.22 -17.85
CA VAL A 421 -20.52 19.02 -16.80
C VAL A 421 -19.07 19.41 -17.14
N THR A 422 -18.47 18.78 -18.14
CA THR A 422 -17.07 19.08 -18.45
C THR A 422 -16.82 19.20 -19.96
N ASN A 423 -16.79 20.43 -20.48
CA ASN A 423 -16.14 20.79 -21.74
C ASN A 423 -14.61 20.53 -21.68
N TYR A 424 -14.18 19.36 -21.17
CA TYR A 424 -12.77 19.09 -20.92
C TYR A 424 -12.32 17.93 -21.81
N GLU A 425 -11.56 18.25 -22.85
CA GLU A 425 -10.75 17.28 -23.60
C GLU A 425 -9.98 16.34 -22.65
N GLY A 426 -9.59 16.85 -21.48
CA GLY A 426 -8.90 16.09 -20.44
C GLY A 426 -9.69 14.93 -19.86
N HIS A 427 -11.01 14.98 -19.73
CA HIS A 427 -11.80 13.89 -19.15
C HIS A 427 -11.70 12.59 -19.96
N TYR A 428 -11.86 12.69 -21.27
CA TYR A 428 -11.77 11.53 -22.17
C TYR A 428 -10.36 10.97 -22.24
N GLN A 429 -9.33 11.83 -22.16
CA GLN A 429 -7.94 11.37 -22.07
C GLN A 429 -7.72 10.53 -20.81
N GLN A 430 -8.23 10.97 -19.66
CA GLN A 430 -8.11 10.24 -18.41
C GLN A 430 -8.87 8.90 -18.47
N MET A 431 -10.08 8.90 -19.00
CA MET A 431 -10.88 7.68 -19.18
C MET A 431 -10.15 6.66 -20.06
N LEU A 432 -9.65 7.06 -21.22
CA LEU A 432 -8.89 6.20 -22.11
C LEU A 432 -7.59 5.72 -21.46
N PHE A 433 -6.90 6.58 -20.73
CA PHE A 433 -5.72 6.20 -19.94
C PHE A 433 -6.04 5.07 -18.96
N ILE A 434 -7.15 5.18 -18.22
CA ILE A 434 -7.60 4.15 -17.28
C ILE A 434 -7.92 2.86 -18.04
N ILE A 435 -8.73 2.92 -19.10
CA ILE A 435 -9.13 1.73 -19.88
C ILE A 435 -7.90 1.00 -20.43
N PHE A 436 -6.98 1.72 -21.08
CA PHE A 436 -5.78 1.10 -21.61
C PHE A 436 -4.86 0.57 -20.50
N THR A 437 -4.73 1.29 -19.38
CA THR A 437 -3.96 0.79 -18.24
C THR A 437 -4.52 -0.52 -17.70
N LEU A 438 -5.86 -0.67 -17.64
CA LEU A 438 -6.52 -1.88 -17.16
C LEU A 438 -6.34 -3.10 -18.09
N LEU A 439 -5.96 -2.91 -19.36
CA LEU A 439 -5.59 -4.02 -20.24
C LEU A 439 -4.41 -4.83 -19.67
N THR A 440 -3.58 -4.24 -18.81
CA THR A 440 -2.48 -4.97 -18.14
C THR A 440 -2.96 -6.15 -17.30
N ASN A 441 -4.24 -6.15 -16.90
CA ASN A 441 -4.83 -7.28 -16.18
C ASN A 441 -4.94 -8.55 -17.04
N TYR A 442 -4.93 -8.42 -18.36
CA TYR A 442 -5.28 -9.47 -19.32
C TYR A 442 -4.15 -9.80 -20.30
N LEU A 443 -2.98 -10.24 -19.84
CA LEU A 443 -1.87 -10.69 -20.70
C LEU A 443 -1.36 -9.69 -21.76
N VAL A 444 -1.73 -8.43 -21.64
CA VAL A 444 -1.27 -7.32 -22.47
C VAL A 444 -0.43 -6.40 -21.59
N ASP A 445 0.87 -6.35 -21.80
CA ASP A 445 1.71 -5.37 -21.10
C ASP A 445 1.47 -4.00 -21.74
N VAL A 446 1.15 -3.00 -20.90
CA VAL A 446 0.82 -1.65 -21.36
C VAL A 446 1.81 -0.66 -20.78
N GLU A 447 2.54 0.02 -21.65
CA GLU A 447 3.35 1.17 -21.29
C GLU A 447 2.64 2.43 -21.81
N VAL A 448 2.27 3.34 -20.92
CA VAL A 448 1.57 4.58 -21.28
C VAL A 448 2.46 5.76 -20.94
N HIS A 449 2.80 6.56 -21.95
CA HIS A 449 3.59 7.77 -21.79
C HIS A 449 2.71 9.01 -21.97
N THR A 450 2.67 9.89 -20.96
CA THR A 450 1.89 11.13 -21.01
C THR A 450 2.78 12.36 -20.77
N PRO A 451 3.51 12.88 -21.75
CA PRO A 451 4.05 14.21 -21.61
C PRO A 451 2.99 15.24 -22.05
N ARG A 452 2.38 15.93 -21.08
CA ARG A 452 1.52 17.13 -21.25
C ARG A 452 0.48 17.00 -22.38
N GLY A 453 -0.52 16.14 -22.18
CA GLY A 453 -1.70 16.07 -23.04
C GLY A 453 -1.60 15.16 -24.28
N ARG A 454 -0.63 14.26 -24.35
CA ARG A 454 -0.49 13.25 -25.40
C ARG A 454 -0.41 11.86 -24.76
N VAL A 455 -1.27 10.95 -25.19
CA VAL A 455 -1.26 9.56 -24.74
C VAL A 455 -0.58 8.74 -25.82
N ASP A 456 0.70 8.43 -25.64
CA ASP A 456 1.40 7.42 -26.43
C ASP A 456 1.28 6.09 -25.66
N ILE A 457 0.73 5.07 -26.29
CA ILE A 457 0.48 3.77 -25.66
C ILE A 457 1.26 2.71 -26.44
N VAL A 458 1.99 1.88 -25.70
CA VAL A 458 2.63 0.69 -26.27
C VAL A 458 1.96 -0.52 -25.63
N LEU A 459 1.36 -1.38 -26.46
CA LEU A 459 0.76 -2.63 -26.03
C LEU A 459 1.66 -3.79 -26.48
N LEU A 460 2.15 -4.56 -25.54
CA LEU A 460 2.98 -5.72 -25.79
C LEU A 460 2.19 -6.99 -25.50
N THR A 461 2.04 -7.84 -26.51
CA THR A 461 1.48 -9.19 -26.39
C THR A 461 2.58 -10.23 -26.52
N LYS A 462 2.25 -11.50 -26.38
CA LYS A 462 3.21 -12.61 -26.60
C LYS A 462 3.76 -12.65 -28.04
N THR A 463 3.04 -12.08 -29.01
CA THR A 463 3.32 -12.26 -30.44
C THR A 463 3.51 -10.96 -31.20
N ASP A 464 3.09 -9.82 -30.64
CA ASP A 464 3.04 -8.54 -31.36
C ASP A 464 3.27 -7.38 -30.42
N LEU A 465 3.78 -6.29 -30.98
CA LEU A 465 3.90 -4.99 -30.33
C LEU A 465 3.05 -3.96 -31.10
N TYR A 466 2.16 -3.29 -30.40
CA TYR A 466 1.33 -2.22 -30.96
C TYR A 466 1.79 -0.88 -30.40
N VAL A 467 1.99 0.09 -31.29
CA VAL A 467 2.27 1.50 -30.94
C VAL A 467 1.02 2.30 -31.27
N VAL A 468 0.36 2.80 -30.25
CA VAL A 468 -0.91 3.51 -30.37
C VAL A 468 -0.71 4.99 -30.06
N GLU A 469 -1.07 5.86 -30.99
CA GLU A 469 -1.11 7.31 -30.79
C GLU A 469 -2.56 7.79 -30.87
N LEU A 470 -2.95 8.61 -29.90
CA LEU A 470 -4.29 9.19 -29.83
C LEU A 470 -4.26 10.67 -30.20
N LYS A 471 -5.20 11.10 -31.01
CA LYS A 471 -5.52 12.51 -31.29
C LYS A 471 -6.93 12.84 -30.85
N LEU A 472 -7.12 14.04 -30.37
CA LEU A 472 -8.41 14.61 -30.04
C LEU A 472 -8.80 15.64 -31.09
N ASN A 473 -10.00 15.48 -31.68
CA ASN A 473 -10.58 16.42 -32.64
C ASN A 473 -9.65 16.78 -33.83
N LYS A 474 -8.90 15.78 -34.35
CA LYS A 474 -7.97 15.95 -35.46
C LYS A 474 -8.24 14.95 -36.57
N SER A 475 -7.37 13.96 -36.75
CA SER A 475 -7.55 12.81 -37.63
C SER A 475 -6.65 11.64 -37.24
N ALA A 476 -7.03 10.42 -37.58
CA ALA A 476 -6.22 9.23 -37.40
C ALA A 476 -4.91 9.29 -38.20
N GLN A 477 -4.92 9.95 -39.39
CA GLN A 477 -3.72 10.20 -40.17
C GLN A 477 -2.72 11.10 -39.46
N ALA A 478 -3.19 12.13 -38.74
CA ALA A 478 -2.31 13.00 -37.96
C ALA A 478 -1.67 12.22 -36.78
N ALA A 479 -2.37 11.25 -36.18
CA ALA A 479 -1.81 10.34 -35.21
C ALA A 479 -0.74 9.45 -35.84
N MET A 480 -1.02 8.86 -37.00
CA MET A 480 -0.08 8.00 -37.70
C MET A 480 1.20 8.74 -38.14
N GLN A 481 1.06 9.98 -38.63
CA GLN A 481 2.22 10.84 -38.96
C GLN A 481 3.12 11.07 -37.74
N GLN A 482 2.53 11.26 -36.55
CA GLN A 482 3.31 11.45 -35.33
C GLN A 482 4.06 10.18 -34.92
N ILE A 483 3.44 8.99 -35.04
CA ILE A 483 4.13 7.71 -34.83
C ILE A 483 5.35 7.59 -35.75
N ASN A 484 5.19 7.95 -37.03
CA ASN A 484 6.25 7.86 -38.03
C ASN A 484 7.41 8.84 -37.72
N LEU A 485 7.10 10.07 -37.26
CA LEU A 485 8.10 11.07 -36.89
C LEU A 485 8.93 10.68 -35.66
N LYS A 486 8.33 10.00 -34.67
CA LYS A 486 9.01 9.59 -33.44
C LYS A 486 9.89 8.35 -33.60
N ASN A 487 9.87 7.71 -34.75
CA ASN A 487 10.69 6.55 -35.14
C ASN A 487 10.71 5.42 -34.07
N TYR A 488 9.55 5.06 -33.57
CA TYR A 488 9.39 3.99 -32.56
C TYR A 488 9.99 2.64 -32.99
N ARG A 489 10.10 2.41 -34.31
CA ARG A 489 10.70 1.19 -34.88
C ARG A 489 12.14 0.95 -34.40
N GLN A 490 12.93 2.01 -34.24
CA GLN A 490 14.30 1.87 -33.72
C GLN A 490 14.32 1.60 -32.19
N ARG A 491 13.39 2.20 -31.44
CA ARG A 491 13.31 2.04 -29.99
C ARG A 491 12.95 0.61 -29.59
N PHE A 492 12.10 -0.06 -30.35
CA PHE A 492 11.61 -1.42 -30.06
C PHE A 492 12.17 -2.51 -30.97
N ALA A 493 13.13 -2.19 -31.83
CA ALA A 493 13.76 -3.16 -32.76
C ALA A 493 14.38 -4.37 -32.05
N LEU A 494 14.79 -4.23 -30.80
CA LEU A 494 15.39 -5.29 -29.99
C LEU A 494 14.36 -6.29 -29.43
N CYS A 495 13.07 -6.00 -29.47
CA CYS A 495 12.02 -6.91 -28.97
C CYS A 495 11.79 -8.11 -29.88
N GLY A 496 12.22 -8.05 -31.15
CA GLY A 496 12.07 -9.17 -32.10
C GLY A 496 10.63 -9.49 -32.51
N LEU A 497 9.65 -8.67 -32.10
CA LEU A 497 8.23 -8.85 -32.40
C LEU A 497 7.80 -7.97 -33.58
N PRO A 498 6.78 -8.39 -34.36
CA PRO A 498 6.13 -7.55 -35.35
C PRO A 498 5.57 -6.28 -34.68
N ILE A 499 5.79 -5.11 -35.29
CA ILE A 499 5.32 -3.83 -34.80
C ILE A 499 4.14 -3.36 -35.66
N THR A 500 2.98 -3.21 -35.05
CA THR A 500 1.79 -2.63 -35.66
C THR A 500 1.55 -1.23 -35.12
N LYS A 501 1.38 -0.26 -35.99
CA LYS A 501 1.08 1.13 -35.65
C LYS A 501 -0.42 1.35 -35.70
N VAL A 502 -0.95 2.10 -34.72
CA VAL A 502 -2.37 2.38 -34.59
C VAL A 502 -2.54 3.87 -34.31
N GLY A 503 -3.07 4.60 -35.26
CA GLY A 503 -3.46 5.99 -35.10
C GLY A 503 -4.95 6.08 -34.82
N ILE A 504 -5.36 6.76 -33.75
CA ILE A 504 -6.75 6.90 -33.33
C ILE A 504 -7.12 8.37 -33.26
N ASN A 505 -8.27 8.76 -33.82
CA ASN A 505 -8.89 10.05 -33.60
C ASN A 505 -10.13 9.90 -32.71
N PHE A 506 -10.20 10.72 -31.68
CA PHE A 506 -11.31 10.77 -30.76
C PHE A 506 -12.06 12.08 -30.93
N ASP A 507 -13.39 12.00 -31.08
CA ASP A 507 -14.29 13.17 -31.13
C ASP A 507 -14.80 13.45 -29.71
N SER A 508 -14.30 14.55 -29.12
CA SER A 508 -14.72 14.96 -27.77
C SER A 508 -16.16 15.48 -27.73
N THR A 509 -16.76 15.85 -28.86
CA THR A 509 -18.15 16.33 -28.91
C THR A 509 -19.13 15.16 -28.88
N GLN A 510 -18.76 14.04 -29.47
CA GLN A 510 -19.56 12.80 -29.46
C GLN A 510 -19.16 11.85 -28.32
N GLY A 511 -18.01 12.10 -27.68
CA GLY A 511 -17.50 11.26 -26.58
C GLY A 511 -17.06 9.87 -27.03
N THR A 512 -16.66 9.69 -28.29
CA THR A 512 -16.31 8.39 -28.84
C THR A 512 -15.17 8.47 -29.86
N ILE A 513 -14.65 7.30 -30.27
CA ILE A 513 -13.70 7.20 -31.36
C ILE A 513 -14.42 7.53 -32.69
N GLU A 514 -13.86 8.47 -33.46
CA GLU A 514 -14.39 8.86 -34.77
C GLU A 514 -13.83 7.94 -35.87
N ASP A 515 -12.50 7.82 -35.93
CA ASP A 515 -11.81 7.01 -36.93
C ASP A 515 -10.45 6.49 -36.41
N TRP A 516 -9.92 5.46 -37.05
CA TRP A 516 -8.58 4.93 -36.79
C TRP A 516 -7.91 4.39 -38.04
N VAL A 517 -6.58 4.33 -38.00
CA VAL A 517 -5.73 3.73 -39.04
C VAL A 517 -4.78 2.72 -38.40
N ILE A 518 -4.68 1.53 -39.02
CA ILE A 518 -3.78 0.46 -38.58
C ILE A 518 -2.80 0.17 -39.70
N GLU A 519 -1.49 0.20 -39.39
CA GLU A 519 -0.40 -0.14 -40.32
C GLU A 519 0.52 -1.18 -39.65
N ALA A 520 0.78 -2.28 -40.36
CA ALA A 520 1.66 -3.36 -39.90
C ALA A 520 3.14 -3.10 -40.21
#